data_2094aae550ad890cbe64b202cbd0c906
#
_entry.id   2094aae550ad890cbe64b202cbd0c906
#
_cell.length_a   1.000
_cell.length_b   1.000
_cell.length_c   1.000
_cell.angle_alpha   90.00
_cell.angle_beta   90.00
_cell.angle_gamma   90.00
#
_symmetry.space_group_name_H-M   'P 1'
#
loop_
_entity.id
_entity.type
_entity.pdbx_description
1 polymer ?
#
loop_
_entity_poly.entity_id
_entity_poly.type
_entity_poly.pdbx_seq_one_letter_code
_entity_poly.pdbx_strand_id
1 'polypeptide(L)'
;MLDRLPSRLLRLEGLAVLVGALALYFHADFGWLLLVLLILAPDLSMLGYLGGPALGAACYDAAHTTVLPIAVAVVGVLADADAATQIAVIWLAHIGADRFLGYGLKYPSGFKNSHLQRV
;
A
#
# COMPACT_ATOMS: atom_id res chain seq x y z
N MET A 1 0.13 -12.57 24.51
CA MET A 1 -0.74 -12.97 23.38
C MET A 1 -1.72 -11.87 22.99
N LEU A 2 -2.44 -11.29 23.96
CA LEU A 2 -3.42 -10.22 23.69
C LEU A 2 -2.76 -8.91 23.24
N ASP A 3 -1.54 -8.62 23.71
CA ASP A 3 -0.78 -7.44 23.32
C ASP A 3 -0.32 -7.45 21.85
N ARG A 4 -0.35 -8.63 21.20
CA ARG A 4 -0.05 -8.75 19.77
C ARG A 4 -1.30 -8.80 18.90
N LEU A 5 -2.47 -8.75 19.49
CA LEU A 5 -3.72 -8.83 18.73
C LEU A 5 -3.87 -7.68 17.72
N PRO A 6 -3.59 -6.40 18.08
CA PRO A 6 -3.67 -5.33 17.10
C PRO A 6 -2.77 -5.55 15.87
N SER A 7 -1.54 -6.01 16.08
CA SER A 7 -0.61 -6.28 14.98
C SER A 7 -1.15 -7.39 14.08
N ARG A 8 -1.68 -8.46 14.67
CA ARG A 8 -2.25 -9.58 13.90
C ARG A 8 -3.47 -9.15 13.09
N LEU A 9 -4.34 -8.33 13.68
CA LEU A 9 -5.51 -7.80 12.99
C LEU A 9 -5.11 -6.89 11.84
N LEU A 10 -4.11 -6.04 12.01
CA LEU A 10 -3.61 -5.17 10.95
C LEU A 10 -3.02 -5.98 9.78
N ARG A 11 -2.35 -7.08 10.08
CA ARG A 11 -1.83 -7.97 9.04
C ARG A 11 -2.95 -8.69 8.31
N LEU A 12 -3.97 -9.14 9.03
CA LEU A 12 -5.13 -9.77 8.43
C LEU A 12 -5.91 -8.79 7.55
N GLU A 13 -6.05 -7.55 7.99
CA GLU A 13 -6.65 -6.48 7.17
C GLU A 13 -5.83 -6.26 5.90
N GLY A 14 -4.50 -6.30 6.00
CA GLY A 14 -3.62 -6.20 4.84
C GLY A 14 -3.85 -7.33 3.84
N LEU A 15 -3.98 -8.56 4.34
CA LEU A 15 -4.30 -9.70 3.48
C LEU A 15 -5.67 -9.53 2.81
N ALA A 16 -6.67 -9.06 3.55
CA ALA A 16 -8.00 -8.80 2.98
C ALA A 16 -7.95 -7.75 1.87
N VAL A 17 -7.17 -6.68 2.06
CA VAL A 17 -6.98 -5.66 1.03
C VAL A 17 -6.29 -6.23 -0.20
N LEU A 18 -5.24 -7.03 0.00
CA LEU A 18 -4.51 -7.68 -1.11
C LEU A 18 -5.44 -8.58 -1.92
N VAL A 19 -6.13 -9.49 -1.26
CA VAL A 19 -7.03 -10.44 -1.92
C VAL A 19 -8.18 -9.71 -2.61
N GLY A 20 -8.79 -8.75 -1.93
CA GLY A 20 -9.88 -7.96 -2.50
C GLY A 20 -9.44 -7.14 -3.70
N ALA A 21 -8.28 -6.51 -3.63
CA ALA A 21 -7.74 -5.73 -4.74
C ALA A 21 -7.44 -6.60 -5.96
N LEU A 22 -6.79 -7.75 -5.76
CA LEU A 22 -6.49 -8.66 -6.86
C LEU A 22 -7.76 -9.27 -7.45
N ALA A 23 -8.73 -9.62 -6.62
CA ALA A 23 -10.01 -10.14 -7.09
C ALA A 23 -10.74 -9.13 -7.97
N LEU A 24 -10.81 -7.86 -7.53
CA LEU A 24 -11.45 -6.79 -8.29
C LEU A 24 -10.68 -6.49 -9.58
N TYR A 25 -9.35 -6.51 -9.52
CA TYR A 25 -8.49 -6.25 -10.67
C TYR A 25 -8.77 -7.24 -11.81
N PHE A 26 -8.79 -8.53 -11.49
CA PHE A 26 -9.02 -9.56 -12.50
C PHE A 26 -10.49 -9.69 -12.88
N HIS A 27 -11.42 -9.42 -11.96
CA HIS A 27 -12.85 -9.39 -12.29
C HIS A 27 -13.17 -8.28 -13.29
N ALA A 28 -12.46 -7.16 -13.23
CA ALA A 28 -12.63 -6.05 -14.17
C ALA A 28 -11.89 -6.27 -15.50
N ASP A 29 -11.32 -7.47 -15.71
CA ASP A 29 -10.56 -7.83 -16.90
C ASP A 29 -9.35 -6.93 -17.17
N PHE A 30 -8.75 -6.38 -16.12
CA PHE A 30 -7.53 -5.61 -16.26
C PHE A 30 -6.33 -6.53 -16.53
N GLY A 31 -5.37 -6.04 -17.33
CA GLY A 31 -4.24 -6.84 -17.77
C GLY A 31 -3.22 -7.13 -16.70
N TRP A 32 -2.72 -8.36 -16.65
CA TRP A 32 -1.71 -8.79 -15.69
C TRP A 32 -0.35 -8.10 -15.89
N LEU A 33 -0.05 -7.64 -17.11
CA LEU A 33 1.24 -7.01 -17.41
C LEU A 33 1.43 -5.71 -16.63
N LEU A 34 0.41 -4.86 -16.60
CA LEU A 34 0.46 -3.61 -15.84
C LEU A 34 0.62 -3.90 -14.34
N LEU A 35 -0.05 -4.92 -13.84
CA LEU A 35 0.09 -5.35 -12.45
C LEU A 35 1.54 -5.73 -12.14
N VAL A 36 2.16 -6.57 -12.98
CA VAL A 36 3.55 -6.99 -12.79
C VAL A 36 4.51 -5.81 -12.82
N LEU A 37 4.31 -4.87 -13.76
CA LEU A 37 5.19 -3.72 -13.91
C LEU A 37 5.07 -2.72 -12.77
N LEU A 38 3.87 -2.54 -12.21
CA LEU A 38 3.60 -1.47 -11.25
C LEU A 38 3.47 -1.95 -9.81
N ILE A 39 3.45 -3.27 -9.55
CA ILE A 39 3.21 -3.77 -8.19
C ILE A 39 4.26 -3.27 -7.18
N LEU A 40 5.49 -3.03 -7.61
CA LEU A 40 6.55 -2.53 -6.76
C LEU A 40 6.78 -1.01 -6.89
N ALA A 41 6.00 -0.32 -7.73
CA ALA A 41 6.18 1.12 -7.93
C ALA A 41 6.10 1.95 -6.64
N PRO A 42 5.21 1.66 -5.67
CA PRO A 42 5.20 2.42 -4.42
C PRO A 42 6.51 2.36 -3.63
N ASP A 43 7.31 1.32 -3.81
CA ASP A 43 8.61 1.21 -3.14
C ASP A 43 9.64 2.21 -3.66
N LEU A 44 9.41 2.83 -4.82
CA LEU A 44 10.25 3.92 -5.30
C LEU A 44 10.28 5.10 -4.33
N SER A 45 9.25 5.23 -3.47
CA SER A 45 9.21 6.25 -2.42
C SER A 45 10.35 6.11 -1.42
N MET A 46 10.98 4.94 -1.33
CA MET A 46 12.14 4.71 -0.47
C MET A 46 13.34 5.57 -0.87
N LEU A 47 13.36 6.09 -2.10
CA LEU A 47 14.38 7.04 -2.53
C LEU A 47 14.40 8.31 -1.66
N GLY A 48 13.30 8.63 -0.98
CA GLY A 48 13.24 9.74 -0.02
C GLY A 48 14.24 9.61 1.12
N TYR A 49 14.67 8.39 1.45
CA TYR A 49 15.67 8.17 2.49
C TYR A 49 17.05 8.73 2.12
N LEU A 50 17.31 9.04 0.86
CA LEU A 50 18.52 9.75 0.47
C LEU A 50 18.60 11.15 1.09
N GLY A 51 17.46 11.75 1.46
CA GLY A 51 17.38 13.04 2.14
C GLY A 51 17.28 12.93 3.66
N GLY A 52 17.45 11.73 4.24
CA GLY A 52 17.41 11.50 5.68
C GLY A 52 16.18 10.73 6.15
N PRO A 53 16.18 10.24 7.41
CA PRO A 53 15.10 9.39 7.93
C PRO A 53 13.73 10.05 7.96
N ALA A 54 13.65 11.34 8.28
CA ALA A 54 12.38 12.06 8.35
C ALA A 54 11.74 12.21 6.97
N LEU A 55 12.53 12.64 5.97
CA LEU A 55 12.04 12.76 4.60
C LEU A 55 11.71 11.39 4.02
N GLY A 56 12.54 10.38 4.28
CA GLY A 56 12.30 9.01 3.86
C GLY A 56 10.98 8.47 4.40
N ALA A 57 10.73 8.65 5.70
CA ALA A 57 9.48 8.22 6.32
C ALA A 57 8.28 8.95 5.71
N ALA A 58 8.38 10.26 5.49
CA ALA A 58 7.29 11.03 4.89
C ALA A 58 6.95 10.56 3.48
N CYS A 59 7.97 10.34 2.63
CA CYS A 59 7.76 9.85 1.26
C CYS A 59 7.20 8.43 1.25
N TYR A 60 7.76 7.56 2.09
CA TYR A 60 7.30 6.18 2.19
C TYR A 60 5.84 6.12 2.66
N ASP A 61 5.52 6.86 3.72
CA ASP A 61 4.17 6.88 4.28
C ASP A 61 3.15 7.44 3.28
N ALA A 62 3.52 8.49 2.53
CA ALA A 62 2.65 9.04 1.50
C ALA A 62 2.29 8.00 0.44
N ALA A 63 3.26 7.17 0.03
CA ALA A 63 3.03 6.12 -0.96
C ALA A 63 2.36 4.86 -0.37
N HIS A 64 2.47 4.64 0.93
CA HIS A 64 1.99 3.42 1.58
C HIS A 64 0.77 3.62 2.49
N THR A 65 0.22 4.82 2.56
CA THR A 65 -1.09 5.03 3.19
C THR A 65 -2.20 4.63 2.22
N THR A 66 -3.27 4.04 2.74
CA THR A 66 -4.41 3.66 1.90
C THR A 66 -5.25 4.85 1.42
N VAL A 67 -5.08 6.03 2.02
CA VAL A 67 -5.88 7.22 1.72
C VAL A 67 -5.70 7.65 0.26
N LEU A 68 -4.45 7.72 -0.24
CA LEU A 68 -4.18 8.18 -1.59
C LEU A 68 -4.72 7.25 -2.67
N PRO A 69 -4.44 5.92 -2.62
CA PRO A 69 -5.00 5.03 -3.65
C PRO A 69 -6.52 4.94 -3.58
N ILE A 70 -7.13 5.04 -2.41
CA ILE A 70 -8.59 5.08 -2.30
C ILE A 70 -9.13 6.34 -3.00
N ALA A 71 -8.51 7.50 -2.77
CA ALA A 71 -8.91 8.74 -3.43
C ALA A 71 -8.79 8.62 -4.95
N VAL A 72 -7.69 8.05 -5.45
CA VAL A 72 -7.49 7.82 -6.89
C VAL A 72 -8.53 6.86 -7.44
N ALA A 73 -8.86 5.79 -6.69
CA ALA A 73 -9.88 4.83 -7.11
C ALA A 73 -11.26 5.47 -7.24
N VAL A 74 -11.63 6.30 -6.26
CA VAL A 74 -12.93 7.01 -6.30
C VAL A 74 -13.01 7.93 -7.52
N VAL A 75 -11.97 8.73 -7.75
CA VAL A 75 -11.92 9.60 -8.92
C VAL A 75 -11.94 8.79 -10.21
N GLY A 76 -11.18 7.70 -10.26
CA GLY A 76 -11.13 6.83 -11.44
C GLY A 76 -12.49 6.23 -11.79
N VAL A 77 -13.22 5.77 -10.80
CA VAL A 77 -14.57 5.20 -11.00
C VAL A 77 -15.57 6.29 -11.42
N LEU A 78 -15.57 7.43 -10.73
CA LEU A 78 -16.51 8.50 -11.00
C LEU A 78 -16.28 9.17 -12.36
N ALA A 79 -15.03 9.21 -12.80
CA ALA A 79 -14.65 9.81 -14.10
C ALA A 79 -14.57 8.80 -15.25
N ASP A 80 -14.89 7.52 -14.99
CA ASP A 80 -14.74 6.41 -15.95
C ASP A 80 -13.31 6.31 -16.52
N ALA A 81 -12.31 6.62 -15.67
CA ALA A 81 -10.90 6.57 -16.06
C ALA A 81 -10.29 5.22 -15.64
N ASP A 82 -10.33 4.24 -16.55
CA ASP A 82 -9.86 2.88 -16.26
C ASP A 82 -8.40 2.84 -15.85
N ALA A 83 -7.54 3.65 -16.44
CA ALA A 83 -6.12 3.70 -16.09
C ALA A 83 -5.92 4.12 -14.63
N ALA A 84 -6.66 5.13 -14.17
CA ALA A 84 -6.59 5.58 -12.77
C ALA A 84 -7.09 4.48 -11.83
N THR A 85 -8.17 3.81 -12.17
CA THR A 85 -8.71 2.70 -11.39
C THR A 85 -7.72 1.54 -11.31
N GLN A 86 -7.09 1.15 -12.43
CA GLN A 86 -6.08 0.11 -12.46
C GLN A 86 -4.90 0.44 -11.55
N ILE A 87 -4.36 1.66 -11.68
CA ILE A 87 -3.23 2.10 -10.86
C ILE A 87 -3.59 2.08 -9.37
N ALA A 88 -4.77 2.58 -9.03
CA ALA A 88 -5.23 2.61 -7.64
C ALA A 88 -5.37 1.21 -7.05
N VAL A 89 -5.92 0.26 -7.80
CA VAL A 89 -6.10 -1.12 -7.33
C VAL A 89 -4.76 -1.82 -7.17
N ILE A 90 -3.83 -1.64 -8.11
CA ILE A 90 -2.46 -2.18 -7.99
C ILE A 90 -1.77 -1.59 -6.75
N TRP A 91 -1.91 -0.29 -6.54
CA TRP A 91 -1.35 0.42 -5.39
C TRP A 91 -1.90 -0.16 -4.07
N LEU A 92 -3.21 -0.37 -3.99
CA LEU A 92 -3.82 -1.00 -2.81
C LEU A 92 -3.33 -2.43 -2.60
N ALA A 93 -3.15 -3.20 -3.67
CA ALA A 93 -2.62 -4.55 -3.59
C ALA A 93 -1.20 -4.55 -2.99
N HIS A 94 -0.35 -3.62 -3.41
CA HIS A 94 1.00 -3.46 -2.86
C HIS A 94 0.95 -3.16 -1.35
N ILE A 95 0.13 -2.19 -0.95
CA ILE A 95 -0.01 -1.82 0.47
C ILE A 95 -0.55 -3.01 1.27
N GLY A 96 -1.54 -3.72 0.74
CA GLY A 96 -2.11 -4.89 1.40
C GLY A 96 -1.06 -5.98 1.61
N ALA A 97 -0.23 -6.25 0.60
CA ALA A 97 0.86 -7.22 0.71
C ALA A 97 1.86 -6.80 1.80
N ASP A 98 2.26 -5.52 1.82
CA ASP A 98 3.18 -5.02 2.83
C ASP A 98 2.62 -5.16 4.24
N ARG A 99 1.35 -4.81 4.44
CA ARG A 99 0.70 -4.94 5.76
C ARG A 99 0.64 -6.40 6.20
N PHE A 100 0.31 -7.31 5.28
CA PHE A 100 0.30 -8.73 5.59
C PHE A 100 1.68 -9.24 6.00
N LEU A 101 2.73 -8.77 5.32
CA LEU A 101 4.11 -9.14 5.65
C LEU A 101 4.66 -8.45 6.90
N GLY A 102 3.92 -7.48 7.45
CA GLY A 102 4.32 -6.78 8.65
C GLY A 102 4.98 -5.43 8.42
N TYR A 103 4.99 -4.93 7.19
CA TYR A 103 5.52 -3.60 6.87
C TYR A 103 4.42 -2.56 7.02
N GLY A 104 4.55 -1.69 8.02
CA GLY A 104 3.61 -0.61 8.25
C GLY A 104 4.15 0.75 7.85
N LEU A 105 3.43 1.79 8.21
CA LEU A 105 3.88 3.17 8.01
C LEU A 105 5.12 3.43 8.88
N LYS A 106 6.03 4.26 8.37
CA LYS A 106 7.32 4.51 9.01
C LYS A 106 7.27 5.71 9.93
N TYR A 107 8.05 5.63 11.02
CA TYR A 107 8.30 6.77 11.89
C TYR A 107 9.53 7.53 11.41
N PRO A 108 9.64 8.85 11.72
CA PRO A 108 10.81 9.65 11.31
C PRO A 108 12.13 9.18 11.89
N SER A 109 12.10 8.36 12.95
CA SER A 109 13.30 7.88 13.64
C SER A 109 14.12 6.86 12.87
N GLY A 110 13.57 6.24 11.80
CA GLY A 110 14.32 5.30 10.98
C GLY A 110 13.46 4.37 10.17
N PHE A 111 14.08 3.75 9.16
CA PHE A 111 13.40 2.87 8.22
C PHE A 111 12.73 1.66 8.90
N LYS A 112 13.37 1.10 9.91
CA LYS A 112 12.85 -0.10 10.58
C LYS A 112 11.76 0.19 11.61
N ASN A 113 11.54 1.46 11.97
CA ASN A 113 10.51 1.85 12.92
C ASN A 113 9.20 2.07 12.19
N SER A 114 8.26 1.14 12.33
CA SER A 114 6.93 1.26 11.73
C SER A 114 5.84 1.05 12.78
N HIS A 115 4.62 1.49 12.47
CA HIS A 115 3.51 1.35 13.41
C HIS A 115 3.18 -0.11 13.70
N LEU A 116 3.35 -1.01 12.72
CA LEU A 116 3.09 -2.44 12.92
C LEU A 116 4.08 -3.11 13.87
N GLN A 117 5.27 -2.55 14.01
CA GLN A 117 6.29 -3.06 14.95
C GLN A 117 6.07 -2.55 16.36
N ARG A 118 5.29 -1.48 16.52
CA ARG A 118 4.97 -0.87 17.81
C ARG A 118 3.63 -1.31 18.40
N VAL A 119 2.78 -1.96 17.63
CA VAL A 119 1.44 -2.39 18.07
C VAL A 119 1.34 -3.91 18.34
#